data_15665a9d11b3fa69e4718ab6f79c86ac
#
_entry.id   15665a9d11b3fa69e4718ab6f79c86ac
#
_cell.length_a   1.000
_cell.length_b   1.000
_cell.length_c   1.000
_cell.angle_alpha   90.00
_cell.angle_beta   90.00
_cell.angle_gamma   90.00
#
_symmetry.space_group_name_H-M   'P 1'
#
loop_
_entity.id
_entity.type
_entity.pdbx_description
1 polymer ?
#
loop_
_entity_poly.entity_id
_entity_poly.type
_entity_poly.pdbx_seq_one_letter_code
_entity_poly.pdbx_strand_id
1 'polypeptide(L)'
;GLVGVTYVLDEPSIGLHPRDNERLIATLRSLQGRGNTVLVVEHDEATIREADDIIELGPGSGAHGGDMVFHGSFPELIKRSDTLTAKYMRGDLSVPIPDERREPKGWLTLRGVTTNNLKDIDCPIPLGTLTCVTGVSGSGKSSSRWRRASAWTSPAASGASTAWRPSSASSPSTRRPSAGRPVPTRRRTPRYSTKSATSSP
;
A
#
# COMPACT_ATOMS: atom_id res chain seq x y z
N GLY A 1 -17.46 -22.97 5.74
CA GLY A 1 -16.39 -22.13 6.29
C GLY A 1 -16.33 -22.27 7.81
N LEU A 2 -15.24 -21.86 8.42
CA LEU A 2 -15.10 -21.82 9.88
C LEU A 2 -16.12 -20.84 10.48
N VAL A 3 -16.67 -21.16 11.63
CA VAL A 3 -17.62 -20.35 12.41
C VAL A 3 -17.06 -20.18 13.83
N GLY A 4 -17.24 -19.02 14.44
CA GLY A 4 -16.71 -18.71 15.77
C GLY A 4 -15.20 -18.49 15.82
N VAL A 5 -14.60 -18.14 14.69
CA VAL A 5 -13.16 -17.84 14.57
C VAL A 5 -12.94 -16.33 14.67
N THR A 6 -11.81 -15.93 15.24
CA THR A 6 -11.34 -14.55 15.21
C THR A 6 -10.31 -14.38 14.08
N TYR A 7 -10.63 -13.52 13.13
CA TYR A 7 -9.71 -13.08 12.07
C TYR A 7 -9.05 -11.79 12.52
N VAL A 8 -7.72 -11.73 12.41
CA VAL A 8 -6.94 -10.52 12.67
C VAL A 8 -6.21 -10.16 11.38
N LEU A 9 -6.46 -8.96 10.87
CA LEU A 9 -5.88 -8.45 9.63
C LEU A 9 -5.20 -7.11 9.90
N ASP A 10 -3.99 -6.96 9.37
CA ASP A 10 -3.19 -5.76 9.49
C ASP A 10 -3.08 -5.09 8.11
N GLU A 11 -3.60 -3.86 7.99
CA GLU A 11 -3.66 -3.04 6.78
C GLU A 11 -4.06 -3.80 5.50
N PRO A 12 -5.18 -4.56 5.49
CA PRO A 12 -5.54 -5.38 4.33
C PRO A 12 -5.93 -4.56 3.09
N SER A 13 -6.21 -3.27 3.23
CA SER A 13 -6.53 -2.35 2.12
C SER A 13 -5.29 -1.82 1.38
N ILE A 14 -4.08 -2.06 1.90
CA ILE A 14 -2.86 -1.45 1.36
C ILE A 14 -2.66 -1.75 -0.13
N GLY A 15 -2.48 -0.69 -0.92
CA GLY A 15 -2.27 -0.79 -2.37
C GLY A 15 -3.51 -1.15 -3.19
N LEU A 16 -4.67 -1.28 -2.58
CA LEU A 16 -5.92 -1.48 -3.29
C LEU A 16 -6.44 -0.19 -3.93
N HIS A 17 -7.10 -0.34 -5.08
CA HIS A 17 -7.91 0.74 -5.63
C HIS A 17 -9.23 0.83 -4.83
N PRO A 18 -9.88 2.02 -4.68
CA PRO A 18 -11.13 2.17 -3.93
C PRO A 18 -12.22 1.14 -4.28
N ARG A 19 -12.38 0.82 -5.57
CA ARG A 19 -13.31 -0.23 -6.03
C ARG A 19 -12.97 -1.63 -5.49
N ASP A 20 -11.69 -1.95 -5.35
CA ASP A 20 -11.25 -3.25 -4.83
C ASP A 20 -11.39 -3.28 -3.30
N ASN A 21 -11.23 -2.11 -2.65
CA ASN A 21 -11.47 -1.94 -1.23
C ASN A 21 -12.94 -2.19 -0.84
N GLU A 22 -13.90 -1.72 -1.63
CA GLU A 22 -15.33 -2.04 -1.44
C GLU A 22 -15.58 -3.55 -1.41
N ARG A 23 -14.92 -4.31 -2.28
CA ARG A 23 -15.03 -5.78 -2.32
C ARG A 23 -14.39 -6.43 -1.09
N LEU A 24 -13.27 -5.88 -0.62
CA LEU A 24 -12.64 -6.31 0.63
C LEU A 24 -13.61 -6.13 1.79
N ILE A 25 -14.16 -4.94 1.97
CA ILE A 25 -15.13 -4.62 3.03
C ILE A 25 -16.33 -5.58 2.98
N ALA A 26 -16.92 -5.81 1.80
CA ALA A 26 -18.01 -6.75 1.64
C ALA A 26 -17.64 -8.18 2.04
N THR A 27 -16.39 -8.58 1.79
CA THR A 27 -15.86 -9.89 2.21
C THR A 27 -15.72 -9.97 3.73
N LEU A 28 -15.19 -8.93 4.37
CA LEU A 28 -15.04 -8.85 5.83
C LEU A 28 -16.41 -8.90 6.52
N ARG A 29 -17.39 -8.16 6.01
CA ARG A 29 -18.79 -8.22 6.48
C ARG A 29 -19.41 -9.61 6.30
N SER A 30 -19.14 -10.29 5.18
CA SER A 30 -19.61 -11.66 4.98
C SER A 30 -18.98 -12.65 5.96
N LEU A 31 -17.71 -12.47 6.33
CA LEU A 31 -17.05 -13.28 7.35
C LEU A 31 -17.69 -13.07 8.73
N GLN A 32 -17.92 -11.80 9.11
CA GLN A 32 -18.57 -11.41 10.34
C GLN A 32 -20.01 -11.96 10.41
N GLY A 33 -20.80 -11.82 9.35
CA GLY A 33 -22.17 -12.32 9.26
C GLY A 33 -22.33 -13.82 9.37
N ARG A 34 -21.23 -14.59 9.27
CA ARG A 34 -21.20 -16.05 9.54
C ARG A 34 -20.92 -16.38 11.00
N GLY A 35 -20.95 -15.42 11.91
CA GLY A 35 -20.70 -15.61 13.32
C GLY A 35 -19.22 -15.63 13.70
N ASN A 36 -18.36 -15.01 12.89
CA ASN A 36 -16.96 -14.81 13.21
C ASN A 36 -16.71 -13.42 13.79
N THR A 37 -15.59 -13.25 14.49
CA THR A 37 -15.07 -11.94 14.88
C THR A 37 -14.02 -11.52 13.87
N VAL A 38 -14.09 -10.27 13.42
CA VAL A 38 -13.10 -9.70 12.48
C VAL A 38 -12.49 -8.47 13.13
N LEU A 39 -11.20 -8.54 13.44
CA LEU A 39 -10.39 -7.44 13.94
C LEU A 39 -9.50 -6.94 12.80
N VAL A 40 -9.62 -5.66 12.46
CA VAL A 40 -8.87 -5.05 11.36
C VAL A 40 -8.10 -3.86 11.91
N VAL A 41 -6.79 -3.82 11.66
CA VAL A 41 -5.97 -2.62 11.88
C VAL A 41 -5.99 -1.85 10.58
N GLU A 42 -6.57 -0.66 10.57
CA GLU A 42 -6.79 0.13 9.35
C GLU A 42 -6.76 1.64 9.61
N HIS A 43 -6.45 2.38 8.55
CA HIS A 43 -6.49 3.82 8.50
C HIS A 43 -7.33 4.34 7.30
N ASP A 44 -7.89 3.44 6.51
CA ASP A 44 -8.78 3.77 5.40
C ASP A 44 -10.16 4.20 5.90
N GLU A 45 -10.62 5.37 5.43
CA GLU A 45 -11.89 5.96 5.85
C GLU A 45 -13.09 5.05 5.59
N ALA A 46 -13.15 4.38 4.43
CA ALA A 46 -14.29 3.55 4.06
C ALA A 46 -14.40 2.33 5.00
N THR A 47 -13.27 1.72 5.37
CA THR A 47 -13.23 0.60 6.30
C THR A 47 -13.63 1.03 7.72
N ILE A 48 -13.12 2.18 8.19
CA ILE A 48 -13.46 2.71 9.52
C ILE A 48 -14.96 3.03 9.62
N ARG A 49 -15.57 3.60 8.58
CA ARG A 49 -17.01 3.92 8.53
C ARG A 49 -17.90 2.68 8.64
N GLU A 50 -17.44 1.55 8.12
CA GLU A 50 -18.16 0.29 8.12
C GLU A 50 -17.95 -0.54 9.41
N ALA A 51 -17.04 -0.14 10.29
CA ALA A 51 -16.80 -0.87 11.54
C ALA A 51 -18.00 -0.77 12.50
N ASP A 52 -18.31 -1.86 13.19
CA ASP A 52 -19.32 -1.87 14.25
C ASP A 52 -18.79 -1.19 15.51
N ASP A 53 -17.49 -1.36 15.79
CA ASP A 53 -16.79 -0.81 16.93
C ASP A 53 -15.40 -0.33 16.53
N ILE A 54 -14.97 0.79 17.07
CA ILE A 54 -13.71 1.45 16.74
C ILE A 54 -12.90 1.66 18.02
N ILE A 55 -11.67 1.21 17.99
CA ILE A 55 -10.67 1.47 19.04
C ILE A 55 -9.58 2.33 18.42
N GLU A 56 -9.36 3.54 18.95
CA GLU A 56 -8.29 4.42 18.49
C GLU A 56 -7.17 4.51 19.53
N LEU A 57 -5.95 4.29 19.09
CA LEU A 57 -4.76 4.42 19.91
C LEU A 57 -4.02 5.71 19.53
N GLY A 58 -3.50 6.40 20.54
CA GLY A 58 -2.83 7.69 20.34
C GLY A 58 -2.24 8.21 21.65
N PRO A 59 -2.16 9.56 21.81
CA PRO A 59 -2.46 10.61 20.81
C PRO A 59 -1.39 10.78 19.74
N GLY A 60 -0.17 10.26 19.95
CA GLY A 60 0.96 10.39 19.06
C GLY A 60 1.60 9.06 18.72
N SER A 61 2.84 9.07 18.27
CA SER A 61 3.65 7.90 17.94
C SER A 61 4.77 7.65 18.94
N GLY A 62 5.27 6.41 19.04
CA GLY A 62 6.36 6.04 19.93
C GLY A 62 6.04 6.32 21.40
N ALA A 63 6.93 7.04 22.09
CA ALA A 63 6.76 7.37 23.51
C ALA A 63 5.55 8.28 23.83
N HIS A 64 4.97 8.92 22.82
CA HIS A 64 3.80 9.79 22.94
C HIS A 64 2.51 9.11 22.49
N GLY A 65 2.53 7.81 22.27
CA GLY A 65 1.40 6.98 21.87
C GLY A 65 1.17 5.84 22.86
N GLY A 66 0.26 4.94 22.50
CA GLY A 66 -0.03 3.73 23.25
C GLY A 66 -1.21 3.85 24.20
N ASP A 67 -1.81 5.04 24.34
CA ASP A 67 -3.04 5.21 25.08
C ASP A 67 -4.26 4.92 24.19
N MET A 68 -5.32 4.37 24.78
CA MET A 68 -6.62 4.28 24.13
C MET A 68 -7.33 5.64 24.23
N VAL A 69 -7.38 6.39 23.13
CA VAL A 69 -7.93 7.74 23.08
C VAL A 69 -9.41 7.79 22.69
N PHE A 70 -9.91 6.71 22.07
CA PHE A 70 -11.32 6.54 21.76
C PHE A 70 -11.69 5.04 21.72
N HIS A 71 -12.94 4.75 22.14
CA HIS A 71 -13.58 3.45 21.97
C HIS A 71 -15.09 3.67 21.81
N GLY A 72 -15.67 3.12 20.76
CA GLY A 72 -17.10 3.21 20.47
C GLY A 72 -17.42 3.11 18.98
N SER A 73 -18.67 3.40 18.64
CA SER A 73 -19.17 3.36 17.27
C SER A 73 -18.72 4.55 16.42
N PHE A 74 -18.79 4.41 15.08
CA PHE A 74 -18.49 5.52 14.16
C PHE A 74 -19.31 6.79 14.43
N PRO A 75 -20.65 6.75 14.68
CA PRO A 75 -21.41 7.93 15.04
C PRO A 75 -20.93 8.62 16.33
N GLU A 76 -20.43 7.86 17.30
CA GLU A 76 -19.86 8.42 18.53
C GLU A 76 -18.49 9.05 18.28
N LEU A 77 -17.64 8.43 17.46
CA LEU A 77 -16.37 9.02 17.01
C LEU A 77 -16.61 10.41 16.42
N ILE A 78 -17.56 10.51 15.50
CA ILE A 78 -17.84 11.76 14.81
C ILE A 78 -18.44 12.83 15.75
N LYS A 79 -19.32 12.44 16.67
CA LYS A 79 -20.06 13.41 17.51
C LYS A 79 -19.28 13.85 18.76
N ARG A 80 -18.51 12.95 19.36
CA ARG A 80 -17.99 13.12 20.72
C ARG A 80 -16.49 13.16 20.82
N SER A 81 -15.77 12.66 19.80
CA SER A 81 -14.32 12.58 19.86
C SER A 81 -13.67 13.84 19.28
N ASP A 82 -12.59 14.26 19.91
CA ASP A 82 -11.71 15.36 19.46
C ASP A 82 -10.35 14.83 18.97
N THR A 83 -10.28 13.53 18.68
CA THR A 83 -9.09 12.89 18.15
C THR A 83 -8.77 13.37 16.75
N LEU A 84 -7.53 13.12 16.31
CA LEU A 84 -7.08 13.50 14.98
C LEU A 84 -7.92 12.80 13.90
N THR A 85 -8.19 11.52 14.07
CA THR A 85 -9.04 10.74 13.16
C THR A 85 -10.43 11.34 13.04
N ALA A 86 -11.07 11.66 14.18
CA ALA A 86 -12.40 12.27 14.18
C ALA A 86 -12.42 13.62 13.45
N LYS A 87 -11.40 14.45 13.62
CA LYS A 87 -11.29 15.75 12.93
C LYS A 87 -11.19 15.61 11.41
N TYR A 88 -10.39 14.65 10.93
CA TYR A 88 -10.31 14.36 9.50
C TYR A 88 -11.61 13.78 8.95
N MET A 89 -12.23 12.85 9.67
CA MET A 89 -13.49 12.22 9.26
C MET A 89 -14.68 13.19 9.20
N ARG A 90 -14.67 14.24 10.05
CA ARG A 90 -15.68 15.32 10.01
C ARG A 90 -15.38 16.37 8.93
N GLY A 91 -14.15 16.40 8.42
CA GLY A 91 -13.68 17.46 7.53
C GLY A 91 -13.23 18.73 8.24
N ASP A 92 -13.10 18.74 9.58
CA ASP A 92 -12.54 19.86 10.36
C ASP A 92 -11.06 20.08 9.99
N LEU A 93 -10.38 19.00 9.60
CA LEU A 93 -9.04 19.00 9.08
C LEU A 93 -9.02 18.36 7.69
N SER A 94 -8.23 18.92 6.80
CA SER A 94 -7.98 18.37 5.47
C SER A 94 -6.57 18.71 5.01
N VAL A 95 -6.02 17.90 4.11
CA VAL A 95 -4.78 18.25 3.43
C VAL A 95 -5.10 19.39 2.45
N PRO A 96 -4.46 20.57 2.57
CA PRO A 96 -4.79 21.71 1.72
C PRO A 96 -4.47 21.39 0.25
N ILE A 97 -5.43 21.65 -0.60
CA ILE A 97 -5.23 21.57 -2.06
C ILE A 97 -4.72 22.94 -2.52
N PRO A 98 -3.56 23.00 -3.19
CA PRO A 98 -3.06 24.29 -3.67
C PRO A 98 -4.02 24.90 -4.72
N ASP A 99 -4.28 26.17 -4.60
CA ASP A 99 -5.14 26.92 -5.54
C ASP A 99 -4.53 26.95 -6.94
N GLU A 100 -3.19 27.06 -7.00
CA GLU A 100 -2.44 27.06 -8.26
C GLU A 100 -1.60 25.80 -8.39
N ARG A 101 -1.58 25.22 -9.59
CA ARG A 101 -0.72 24.09 -9.93
C ARG A 101 0.57 24.60 -10.56
N ARG A 102 1.65 23.85 -10.33
CA ARG A 102 2.95 24.16 -10.96
C ARG A 102 2.87 24.00 -12.46
N GLU A 103 3.37 24.98 -13.21
CA GLU A 103 3.55 24.88 -14.65
C GLU A 103 4.64 23.85 -14.99
N PRO A 104 4.40 22.97 -15.97
CA PRO A 104 5.39 22.01 -16.41
C PRO A 104 6.62 22.72 -17.01
N LYS A 105 7.82 22.30 -16.61
CA LYS A 105 9.08 22.73 -17.21
C LYS A 105 9.36 22.10 -18.58
N GLY A 106 8.56 21.14 -18.97
CA GLY A 106 8.68 20.37 -20.21
C GLY A 106 7.82 19.11 -20.12
N TRP A 107 7.91 18.25 -21.12
CA TRP A 107 7.10 17.03 -21.22
C TRP A 107 7.96 15.84 -21.59
N LEU A 108 7.73 14.72 -20.92
CA LEU A 108 8.17 13.40 -21.35
C LEU A 108 6.96 12.70 -21.98
N THR A 109 6.99 12.46 -23.28
CA THR A 109 5.88 11.78 -23.94
C THR A 109 6.25 10.34 -24.25
N LEU A 110 5.47 9.41 -23.74
CA LEU A 110 5.48 8.01 -24.14
C LEU A 110 4.57 7.89 -25.36
N ARG A 111 5.04 7.32 -26.46
CA ARG A 111 4.26 7.18 -27.68
C ARG A 111 4.12 5.71 -28.08
N GLY A 112 2.95 5.35 -28.58
CA GLY A 112 2.69 4.05 -29.14
C GLY A 112 2.90 2.90 -28.15
N VAL A 113 2.53 3.06 -26.88
CA VAL A 113 2.81 2.05 -25.86
C VAL A 113 1.79 0.93 -25.94
N THR A 114 2.27 -0.27 -26.29
CA THR A 114 1.44 -1.49 -26.47
C THR A 114 1.80 -2.59 -25.48
N THR A 115 2.56 -2.28 -24.43
CA THR A 115 3.04 -3.29 -23.47
C THR A 115 1.90 -3.82 -22.61
N ASN A 116 1.85 -5.14 -22.41
CA ASN A 116 0.80 -5.86 -21.66
C ASN A 116 -0.59 -5.57 -22.26
N ASN A 117 -1.47 -4.95 -21.46
CA ASN A 117 -2.83 -4.59 -21.85
C ASN A 117 -2.99 -3.15 -22.38
N LEU A 118 -1.89 -2.42 -22.56
CA LEU A 118 -1.93 -1.07 -23.11
C LEU A 118 -2.21 -1.12 -24.63
N LYS A 119 -3.10 -0.24 -25.06
CA LYS A 119 -3.67 -0.24 -26.43
C LYS A 119 -3.14 0.93 -27.25
N ASP A 120 -1.86 0.88 -27.59
CA ASP A 120 -1.20 1.90 -28.40
C ASP A 120 -1.45 3.32 -27.88
N ILE A 121 -1.13 3.52 -26.60
CA ILE A 121 -1.40 4.80 -25.93
C ILE A 121 -0.24 5.78 -26.06
N ASP A 122 -0.58 7.05 -26.21
CA ASP A 122 0.32 8.18 -26.01
C ASP A 122 0.08 8.77 -24.62
N CYS A 123 1.13 8.93 -23.83
CA CYS A 123 1.05 9.44 -22.47
C CYS A 123 2.05 10.58 -22.25
N PRO A 124 1.59 11.83 -22.22
CA PRO A 124 2.45 12.97 -21.87
C PRO A 124 2.59 13.06 -20.33
N ILE A 125 3.83 13.12 -19.85
CA ILE A 125 4.18 13.27 -18.44
C ILE A 125 4.82 14.65 -18.26
N PRO A 126 4.21 15.55 -17.46
CA PRO A 126 4.75 16.89 -17.23
C PRO A 126 5.99 16.81 -16.33
N LEU A 127 7.06 17.50 -16.73
CA LEU A 127 8.32 17.56 -15.99
C LEU A 127 8.30 18.66 -14.93
N GLY A 128 8.93 18.41 -13.79
CA GLY A 128 9.00 19.37 -12.69
C GLY A 128 7.72 19.45 -11.86
N THR A 129 6.78 18.54 -12.07
CA THR A 129 5.52 18.43 -11.33
C THR A 129 5.39 17.09 -10.61
N LEU A 130 4.50 17.00 -9.65
CA LEU A 130 4.07 15.72 -9.08
C LEU A 130 2.96 15.15 -9.97
N THR A 131 3.23 14.03 -10.60
CA THR A 131 2.27 13.35 -11.49
C THR A 131 1.83 12.04 -10.87
N CYS A 132 0.52 11.84 -10.77
CA CYS A 132 -0.07 10.62 -10.25
C CYS A 132 -0.61 9.77 -11.39
N VAL A 133 -0.23 8.48 -11.44
CA VAL A 133 -0.79 7.49 -12.37
C VAL A 133 -1.76 6.61 -11.60
N THR A 134 -3.03 6.67 -11.94
CA THR A 134 -4.10 5.99 -11.20
C THR A 134 -4.90 5.05 -12.10
N GLY A 135 -5.75 4.23 -11.51
CA GLY A 135 -6.61 3.25 -12.20
C GLY A 135 -6.76 1.96 -11.39
N VAL A 136 -7.74 1.15 -11.76
CA VAL A 136 -8.05 -0.13 -11.08
C VAL A 136 -6.88 -1.12 -11.13
N SER A 137 -6.89 -2.11 -10.24
CA SER A 137 -5.89 -3.17 -10.24
C SER A 137 -5.87 -3.89 -11.61
N GLY A 138 -4.68 -4.15 -12.14
CA GLY A 138 -4.52 -4.77 -13.47
C GLY A 138 -4.73 -3.83 -14.66
N SER A 139 -5.00 -2.53 -14.48
CA SER A 139 -5.20 -1.58 -15.60
C SER A 139 -3.93 -1.23 -16.41
N GLY A 140 -2.77 -1.71 -15.99
CA GLY A 140 -1.50 -1.46 -16.69
C GLY A 140 -0.66 -0.31 -16.13
N LYS A 141 -1.05 0.30 -14.99
CA LYS A 141 -0.29 1.39 -14.34
C LYS A 141 1.19 1.10 -14.16
N SER A 142 1.49 -0.10 -13.65
CA SER A 142 2.85 -0.54 -13.31
C SER A 142 3.52 -1.32 -14.44
N SER A 143 3.15 -1.06 -15.69
CA SER A 143 3.75 -1.73 -16.83
C SER A 143 5.25 -1.44 -16.85
N SER A 144 6.07 -2.35 -16.34
CA SER A 144 7.51 -2.19 -16.08
C SER A 144 8.37 -1.90 -17.32
N ARG A 145 7.79 -1.82 -18.51
CA ARG A 145 8.45 -1.50 -19.78
C ARG A 145 8.28 -0.06 -20.25
N TRP A 146 7.94 0.88 -19.38
CA TRP A 146 8.12 2.31 -19.62
C TRP A 146 9.57 2.65 -20.03
N ARG A 147 10.49 1.70 -19.92
CA ARG A 147 11.90 1.80 -20.30
C ARG A 147 12.18 1.98 -21.80
N ARG A 148 11.19 1.80 -22.67
CA ARG A 148 11.34 1.98 -24.12
C ARG A 148 10.69 3.25 -24.67
N ALA A 149 10.35 4.19 -23.82
CA ALA A 149 9.86 5.48 -24.26
C ALA A 149 10.99 6.27 -24.91
N SER A 150 10.97 6.31 -26.21
CA SER A 150 11.83 7.16 -27.03
C SER A 150 11.03 8.39 -27.42
N ALA A 151 11.26 9.49 -26.75
CA ALA A 151 11.35 10.86 -27.21
C ALA A 151 11.06 11.85 -26.09
N TRP A 152 12.06 12.57 -25.72
CA TRP A 152 11.95 13.76 -24.88
C TRP A 152 11.75 14.96 -25.81
N THR A 153 10.65 15.69 -25.67
CA THR A 153 10.44 16.96 -26.37
C THR A 153 10.40 18.08 -25.34
N SER A 154 11.39 18.95 -25.35
CA SER A 154 11.38 20.20 -24.59
C SER A 154 10.62 21.28 -25.39
N PRO A 155 9.64 21.98 -24.79
CA PRO A 155 8.98 23.10 -25.48
C PRO A 155 9.87 24.35 -25.63
N ALA A 156 11.04 24.39 -25.01
CA ALA A 156 11.86 25.62 -24.91
C ALA A 156 13.11 25.64 -25.77
N ALA A 157 13.18 24.86 -26.85
CA ALA A 157 14.30 24.98 -27.79
C ALA A 157 13.83 24.75 -29.22
N SER A 158 13.44 25.82 -29.88
CA SER A 158 13.57 25.87 -31.33
C SER A 158 15.05 25.68 -31.67
N GLY A 159 15.47 24.45 -31.98
CA GLY A 159 16.75 24.23 -32.60
C GLY A 159 17.68 23.13 -32.10
N ALA A 160 17.38 22.36 -31.05
CA ALA A 160 18.25 21.24 -30.68
C ALA A 160 17.46 20.06 -30.11
N SER A 161 17.33 19.01 -30.89
CA SER A 161 16.86 17.71 -30.42
C SER A 161 17.98 17.04 -29.64
N THR A 162 17.99 17.23 -28.33
CA THR A 162 18.86 16.42 -27.46
C THR A 162 18.09 15.14 -27.07
N ALA A 163 18.28 14.09 -27.84
CA ALA A 163 17.81 12.78 -27.47
C ALA A 163 18.48 12.37 -26.14
N TRP A 164 17.68 12.21 -25.08
CA TRP A 164 18.16 11.62 -23.84
C TRP A 164 18.64 10.20 -24.13
N ARG A 165 19.94 9.97 -23.97
CA ARG A 165 20.48 8.61 -23.92
C ARG A 165 20.44 8.17 -22.47
N PRO A 166 19.79 7.04 -22.13
CA PRO A 166 19.98 6.44 -20.81
C PRO A 166 21.47 6.18 -20.65
N SER A 167 22.09 6.72 -19.59
CA SER A 167 23.40 6.29 -19.15
C SER A 167 23.37 4.77 -19.08
N SER A 168 24.27 4.12 -19.79
CA SER A 168 24.39 2.68 -19.84
C SER A 168 24.37 2.13 -18.42
N ALA A 169 23.22 1.66 -17.96
CA ALA A 169 23.16 0.78 -16.82
C ALA A 169 24.01 -0.43 -17.19
N SER A 170 25.15 -0.56 -16.52
CA SER A 170 26.01 -1.74 -16.59
C SER A 170 25.12 -2.97 -16.58
N SER A 171 25.20 -3.75 -17.64
CA SER A 171 24.55 -5.04 -17.73
C SER A 171 24.88 -5.82 -16.46
N PRO A 172 23.90 -6.42 -15.77
CA PRO A 172 24.24 -7.36 -14.72
C PRO A 172 25.00 -8.50 -15.41
N SER A 173 26.30 -8.64 -15.05
CA SER A 173 27.10 -9.77 -15.46
C SER A 173 26.35 -11.02 -15.02
N THR A 174 25.94 -11.84 -15.98
CA THR A 174 25.46 -13.19 -15.74
C THR A 174 26.62 -14.01 -15.20
N ARG A 175 26.92 -13.87 -13.91
CA ARG A 175 27.68 -14.87 -13.18
C ARG A 175 26.80 -16.10 -13.09
N ARG A 176 27.10 -17.12 -13.92
CA ARG A 176 26.63 -18.47 -13.70
C ARG A 176 27.01 -18.88 -12.26
N PRO A 177 26.05 -19.39 -11.46
CA PRO A 177 26.41 -19.97 -10.18
C PRO A 177 27.27 -21.19 -10.46
N SER A 178 28.52 -21.15 -10.02
CA SER A 178 29.37 -22.35 -9.92
C SER A 178 28.68 -23.31 -8.96
N ALA A 179 28.54 -24.56 -9.39
CA ALA A 179 27.99 -25.65 -8.61
C ALA A 179 28.70 -25.73 -7.24
N GLY A 180 28.01 -25.26 -6.21
CA GLY A 180 28.46 -25.36 -4.83
C GLY A 180 28.35 -26.79 -4.33
N ARG A 181 29.44 -27.29 -3.74
CA ARG A 181 29.53 -28.56 -3.03
C ARG A 181 28.42 -28.72 -2.01
N PRO A 182 27.85 -29.93 -1.82
CA PRO A 182 26.85 -30.16 -0.80
C PRO A 182 27.44 -30.02 0.61
N VAL A 183 26.81 -29.20 1.42
CA VAL A 183 27.10 -29.04 2.85
C VAL A 183 26.51 -30.24 3.58
N PRO A 184 27.23 -30.95 4.45
CA PRO A 184 26.67 -32.05 5.22
C PRO A 184 25.71 -31.53 6.30
N THR A 185 24.48 -31.96 6.23
CA THR A 185 23.47 -31.71 7.25
C THR A 185 23.76 -32.46 8.53
N ARG A 186 24.21 -31.76 9.57
CA ARG A 186 24.24 -32.28 10.94
C ARG A 186 22.80 -32.32 11.49
N ARG A 187 22.24 -33.49 11.59
CA ARG A 187 21.02 -33.77 12.37
C ARG A 187 21.31 -33.44 13.84
N ARG A 188 20.65 -32.40 14.37
CA ARG A 188 20.52 -32.19 15.81
C ARG A 188 19.22 -32.82 16.26
N THR A 189 19.31 -33.88 17.02
CA THR A 189 18.21 -34.44 17.80
C THR A 189 17.95 -33.56 19.03
N PRO A 190 16.71 -33.15 19.32
CA PRO A 190 16.42 -32.53 20.60
C PRO A 190 16.33 -33.59 21.70
N ARG A 191 17.16 -33.44 22.72
CA ARG A 191 17.02 -34.18 23.99
C ARG A 191 15.92 -33.49 24.79
N TYR A 192 14.81 -34.15 24.94
CA TYR A 192 13.82 -33.81 25.98
C TYR A 192 14.32 -34.36 27.32
N SER A 193 14.61 -33.49 28.27
CA SER A 193 14.85 -33.84 29.66
C SER A 193 13.53 -33.68 30.43
N THR A 194 12.94 -34.79 30.79
CA THR A 194 11.85 -34.87 31.74
C THR A 194 12.42 -34.72 33.14
N LYS A 195 12.10 -33.64 33.85
CA LYS A 195 12.24 -33.55 35.31
C LYS A 195 10.90 -33.94 35.96
N SER A 196 10.88 -35.07 36.60
CA SER A 196 9.84 -35.52 37.50
C SER A 196 9.81 -34.64 38.76
N ALA A 197 8.65 -34.06 39.05
CA ALA A 197 8.38 -33.43 40.33
C ALA A 197 7.80 -34.50 41.26
N THR A 198 8.51 -34.83 42.31
CA THR A 198 8.00 -35.58 43.44
C THR A 198 7.32 -34.64 44.43
N SER A 199 6.06 -34.93 44.68
CA SER A 199 5.28 -34.39 45.80
C SER A 199 5.56 -35.20 47.07
N SER A 200 5.60 -34.58 48.19
CA SER A 200 5.07 -35.02 49.51
C SER A 200 5.79 -34.35 50.68
N PRO A 201 5.18 -34.31 51.85
CA PRO A 201 3.76 -34.33 52.22
C PRO A 201 3.28 -32.97 52.72
#